data_9152fcd26e04d0cc16c4f9a1e1c7578e
#
_entry.id   9152fcd26e04d0cc16c4f9a1e1c7578e
#
_cell.length_a   1.000
_cell.length_b   1.000
_cell.length_c   1.000
_cell.angle_alpha   90.00
_cell.angle_beta   90.00
_cell.angle_gamma   90.00
#
_symmetry.space_group_name_H-M   'P 1'
#
loop_
_entity.id
_entity.type
_entity.pdbx_description
1 polymer ?
#
loop_
_entity_poly.entity_id
_entity_poly.type
_entity_poly.pdbx_seq_one_letter_code
_entity_poly.pdbx_strand_id
1 'polypeptide(L)'
;MFVITETALAVIVVVGAGLLLQTVHNLKAVDAGFDRSRLQTFSITLPPRTSGLLGRVRVYQTLLERLREIPGVRNATGMTGLPLESPLSSYQTEIANNTTTSGPPIPSINYYQRVMSGFLETMGIPIMQGRSFQSTDAVSAGMVAVVNETLANTYWKGRNPIGQPLRPFSTDNRSPWFTVIGIAKDVKQSGVDQPPGTQVYLLVDQLESASRHSQ
;
A
#
# COMPACT_ATOMS: atom_id res chain seq x y z
N MET A 1 17.03 -30.08 -47.28
CA MET A 1 16.26 -28.88 -46.83
C MET A 1 15.65 -29.08 -45.44
N PHE A 2 15.00 -30.18 -45.14
CA PHE A 2 14.34 -30.45 -43.86
C PHE A 2 15.26 -30.27 -42.62
N VAL A 3 16.45 -30.85 -42.62
CA VAL A 3 17.40 -30.78 -41.50
C VAL A 3 17.80 -29.34 -41.15
N ILE A 4 18.00 -28.48 -42.15
CA ILE A 4 18.37 -27.07 -41.93
C ILE A 4 17.23 -26.32 -41.25
N THR A 5 15.99 -26.54 -41.69
CA THR A 5 14.80 -25.90 -41.13
C THR A 5 14.56 -26.35 -39.67
N GLU A 6 14.75 -27.65 -39.43
CA GLU A 6 14.59 -28.24 -38.11
C GLU A 6 15.66 -27.70 -37.13
N THR A 7 16.90 -27.64 -37.56
CA THR A 7 18.00 -27.07 -36.76
C THR A 7 17.78 -25.57 -36.49
N ALA A 8 17.34 -24.81 -37.48
CA ALA A 8 17.04 -23.39 -37.29
C ALA A 8 15.91 -23.18 -36.30
N LEU A 9 14.84 -23.97 -36.39
CA LEU A 9 13.72 -23.91 -35.44
C LEU A 9 14.17 -24.27 -34.03
N ALA A 10 14.98 -25.32 -33.87
CA ALA A 10 15.52 -25.73 -32.59
C ALA A 10 16.33 -24.61 -31.92
N VAL A 11 17.20 -23.95 -32.70
CA VAL A 11 17.99 -22.81 -32.19
C VAL A 11 17.12 -21.65 -31.76
N ILE A 12 16.09 -21.30 -32.52
CA ILE A 12 15.15 -20.23 -32.16
C ILE A 12 14.44 -20.55 -30.84
N VAL A 13 13.98 -21.78 -30.66
CA VAL A 13 13.29 -22.22 -29.43
C VAL A 13 14.24 -22.17 -28.22
N VAL A 14 15.48 -22.66 -28.37
CA VAL A 14 16.47 -22.64 -27.28
C VAL A 14 16.85 -21.23 -26.90
N VAL A 15 17.10 -20.35 -27.88
CA VAL A 15 17.39 -18.92 -27.60
C VAL A 15 16.17 -18.25 -26.91
N GLY A 16 14.96 -18.47 -27.44
CA GLY A 16 13.73 -17.93 -26.86
C GLY A 16 13.51 -18.41 -25.42
N ALA A 17 13.70 -19.69 -25.13
CA ALA A 17 13.63 -20.24 -23.79
C ALA A 17 14.68 -19.63 -22.86
N GLY A 18 15.93 -19.46 -23.34
CA GLY A 18 16.99 -18.80 -22.57
C GLY A 18 16.65 -17.35 -22.19
N LEU A 19 16.12 -16.58 -23.13
CA LEU A 19 15.68 -15.20 -22.88
C LEU A 19 14.52 -15.13 -21.89
N LEU A 20 13.56 -16.05 -21.98
CA LEU A 20 12.45 -16.12 -21.02
C LEU A 20 12.95 -16.45 -19.61
N LEU A 21 13.84 -17.43 -19.46
CA LEU A 21 14.43 -17.77 -18.16
C LEU A 21 15.20 -16.58 -17.57
N GLN A 22 15.98 -15.87 -18.39
CA GLN A 22 16.69 -14.67 -17.96
C GLN A 22 15.73 -13.56 -17.52
N THR A 23 14.64 -13.34 -18.26
CA THR A 23 13.60 -12.37 -17.90
C THR A 23 12.95 -12.70 -16.54
N VAL A 24 12.57 -13.97 -16.35
CA VAL A 24 12.01 -14.44 -15.07
C VAL A 24 13.00 -14.26 -13.93
N HIS A 25 14.28 -14.57 -14.16
CA HIS A 25 15.31 -14.37 -13.14
C HIS A 25 15.46 -12.90 -12.76
N ASN A 26 15.52 -12.01 -13.74
CA ASN A 26 15.62 -10.57 -13.52
C ASN A 26 14.40 -10.02 -12.78
N LEU A 27 13.19 -10.45 -13.14
CA LEU A 27 11.96 -10.03 -12.45
C LEU A 27 11.92 -10.47 -10.98
N LYS A 28 12.45 -11.66 -10.67
CA LYS A 28 12.57 -12.15 -9.29
C LYS A 28 13.58 -11.35 -8.46
N ALA A 29 14.61 -10.81 -9.09
CA ALA A 29 15.66 -10.01 -8.44
C ALA A 29 15.23 -8.55 -8.17
N VAL A 30 14.13 -8.08 -8.76
CA VAL A 30 13.65 -6.71 -8.56
C VAL A 30 13.21 -6.51 -7.11
N ASP A 31 13.73 -5.46 -6.47
CA ASP A 31 13.26 -5.01 -5.16
C ASP A 31 11.84 -4.46 -5.30
N ALA A 32 10.88 -5.15 -4.71
CA ALA A 32 9.49 -4.73 -4.68
C ALA A 32 9.18 -3.67 -3.60
N GLY A 33 10.19 -3.33 -2.76
CA GLY A 33 10.05 -2.37 -1.67
C GLY A 33 9.57 -3.00 -0.35
N PHE A 34 9.41 -4.33 -0.29
CA PHE A 34 9.02 -5.06 0.91
C PHE A 34 9.66 -6.45 0.96
N ASP A 35 9.77 -7.04 2.16
CA ASP A 35 10.37 -8.37 2.35
C ASP A 35 9.36 -9.49 2.05
N ARG A 36 9.59 -10.21 0.94
CA ARG A 36 8.76 -11.34 0.51
C ARG A 36 9.16 -12.67 1.13
N SER A 37 10.34 -12.76 1.72
CA SER A 37 10.97 -14.05 2.03
C SER A 37 10.29 -14.84 3.16
N ARG A 38 9.51 -14.16 4.01
CA ARG A 38 8.88 -14.75 5.20
C ARG A 38 7.40 -14.39 5.35
N LEU A 39 6.78 -13.94 4.27
CA LEU A 39 5.37 -13.56 4.27
C LEU A 39 4.50 -14.73 3.83
N GLN A 40 3.45 -15.00 4.61
CA GLN A 40 2.33 -15.82 4.22
C GLN A 40 1.13 -14.89 4.06
N THR A 41 0.49 -14.92 2.90
CA THR A 41 -0.66 -14.07 2.60
C THR A 41 -1.89 -14.92 2.29
N PHE A 42 -3.04 -14.47 2.74
CA PHE A 42 -4.33 -15.06 2.39
C PHE A 42 -5.42 -14.00 2.43
N SER A 43 -6.45 -14.21 1.67
CA SER A 43 -7.60 -13.31 1.60
C SER A 43 -8.77 -13.85 2.42
N ILE A 44 -9.41 -12.96 3.18
CA ILE A 44 -10.59 -13.30 3.96
C ILE A 44 -11.73 -12.38 3.57
N THR A 45 -12.84 -12.99 3.15
CA THR A 45 -14.08 -12.27 2.88
C THR A 45 -15.09 -12.61 3.98
N LEU A 46 -15.50 -11.61 4.75
CA LEU A 46 -16.54 -11.78 5.77
C LEU A 46 -17.93 -11.77 5.12
N PRO A 47 -18.88 -12.60 5.64
CA PRO A 47 -20.26 -12.59 5.17
C PRO A 47 -20.90 -11.19 5.28
N PRO A 48 -21.83 -10.82 4.35
CA PRO A 48 -22.47 -9.51 4.35
C PRO A 48 -23.27 -9.19 5.63
N ARG A 49 -23.68 -10.21 6.37
CA ARG A 49 -24.44 -10.08 7.64
C ARG A 49 -23.59 -9.78 8.85
N THR A 50 -22.26 -9.71 8.74
CA THR A 50 -21.41 -9.29 9.83
C THR A 50 -21.69 -7.81 10.12
N SER A 51 -22.28 -7.54 11.28
CA SER A 51 -22.87 -6.26 11.71
C SER A 51 -21.89 -5.08 11.55
N GLY A 52 -22.11 -4.27 10.51
CA GLY A 52 -21.46 -2.99 10.31
C GLY A 52 -19.94 -3.04 10.15
N LEU A 53 -19.34 -1.87 9.91
CA LEU A 53 -17.88 -1.72 9.78
C LEU A 53 -17.17 -2.11 11.09
N LEU A 54 -17.73 -1.70 12.24
CA LEU A 54 -17.22 -1.98 13.59
C LEU A 54 -17.13 -3.48 13.91
N GLY A 55 -18.16 -4.25 13.54
CA GLY A 55 -18.14 -5.70 13.76
C GLY A 55 -17.08 -6.40 12.92
N ARG A 56 -16.84 -5.94 11.71
CA ARG A 56 -15.83 -6.52 10.82
C ARG A 56 -14.41 -6.30 11.36
N VAL A 57 -14.09 -5.10 11.81
CA VAL A 57 -12.74 -4.83 12.31
C VAL A 57 -12.46 -5.59 13.59
N ARG A 58 -13.42 -5.73 14.50
CA ARG A 58 -13.25 -6.59 15.67
C ARG A 58 -12.97 -8.04 15.31
N VAL A 59 -13.67 -8.59 14.30
CA VAL A 59 -13.39 -9.94 13.82
C VAL A 59 -11.97 -10.05 13.30
N TYR A 60 -11.51 -9.09 12.50
CA TYR A 60 -10.14 -9.08 11.98
C TYR A 60 -9.11 -8.90 13.11
N GLN A 61 -9.34 -8.02 14.09
CA GLN A 61 -8.47 -7.85 15.25
C GLN A 61 -8.33 -9.16 16.06
N THR A 62 -9.46 -9.80 16.38
CA THR A 62 -9.45 -11.09 17.10
C THR A 62 -8.73 -12.18 16.31
N LEU A 63 -8.92 -12.21 14.99
CA LEU A 63 -8.21 -13.14 14.13
C LEU A 63 -6.71 -12.91 14.16
N LEU A 64 -6.25 -11.66 14.03
CA LEU A 64 -4.84 -11.31 14.08
C LEU A 64 -4.20 -11.66 15.44
N GLU A 65 -4.93 -11.48 16.54
CA GLU A 65 -4.48 -11.90 17.88
C GLU A 65 -4.26 -13.40 17.92
N ARG A 66 -5.23 -14.19 17.46
CA ARG A 66 -5.10 -15.65 17.40
C ARG A 66 -3.98 -16.13 16.47
N LEU A 67 -3.79 -15.45 15.35
CA LEU A 67 -2.68 -15.77 14.43
C LEU A 67 -1.31 -15.55 15.09
N ARG A 68 -1.18 -14.52 15.92
CA ARG A 68 0.07 -14.24 16.65
C ARG A 68 0.37 -15.25 17.76
N GLU A 69 -0.64 -15.99 18.24
CA GLU A 69 -0.48 -17.07 19.22
C GLU A 69 0.09 -18.37 18.59
N ILE A 70 0.07 -18.49 17.26
CA ILE A 70 0.56 -19.69 16.56
C ILE A 70 2.10 -19.74 16.64
N PRO A 71 2.69 -20.85 17.10
CA PRO A 71 4.13 -21.02 17.13
C PRO A 71 4.77 -20.80 15.76
N GLY A 72 5.81 -19.95 15.70
CA GLY A 72 6.51 -19.60 14.46
C GLY A 72 5.97 -18.35 13.75
N VAL A 73 4.78 -17.84 14.10
CA VAL A 73 4.28 -16.56 13.64
C VAL A 73 4.89 -15.44 14.46
N ARG A 74 5.66 -14.57 13.81
CA ARG A 74 6.29 -13.42 14.48
C ARG A 74 5.34 -12.24 14.60
N ASN A 75 4.54 -12.01 13.57
CA ASN A 75 3.55 -10.94 13.54
C ASN A 75 2.42 -11.30 12.56
N ALA A 76 1.28 -10.65 12.73
CA ALA A 76 0.14 -10.75 11.83
C ALA A 76 -0.49 -9.36 11.69
N THR A 77 -0.83 -8.99 10.46
CA THR A 77 -1.44 -7.70 10.13
C THR A 77 -2.44 -7.86 8.99
N GLY A 78 -3.18 -6.81 8.69
CA GLY A 78 -4.16 -6.81 7.60
C GLY A 78 -4.05 -5.56 6.74
N MET A 79 -4.51 -5.68 5.50
CA MET A 79 -4.62 -4.57 4.55
C MET A 79 -5.74 -4.79 3.54
N THR A 80 -6.14 -3.73 2.86
CA THR A 80 -7.12 -3.80 1.76
C THR A 80 -6.42 -3.93 0.41
N GLY A 81 -6.08 -5.13 0.00
CA GLY A 81 -5.42 -5.39 -1.28
C GLY A 81 -3.90 -5.50 -1.17
N LEU A 82 -3.38 -6.60 -1.66
CA LEU A 82 -1.95 -6.91 -1.60
C LEU A 82 -1.15 -6.09 -2.61
N PRO A 83 0.09 -5.71 -2.29
CA PRO A 83 1.03 -5.22 -3.29
C PRO A 83 1.15 -6.20 -4.46
N LEU A 84 1.37 -5.69 -5.66
CA LEU A 84 1.45 -6.41 -6.93
C LEU A 84 0.12 -6.98 -7.46
N GLU A 85 -0.94 -7.05 -6.63
CA GLU A 85 -2.28 -7.53 -7.01
C GLU A 85 -3.33 -6.40 -6.99
N SER A 86 -2.99 -5.26 -6.41
CA SER A 86 -3.93 -4.16 -6.25
C SER A 86 -4.11 -3.40 -7.56
N PRO A 87 -5.32 -3.31 -8.09
CA PRO A 87 -5.57 -2.44 -9.24
C PRO A 87 -5.31 -0.98 -8.87
N LEU A 88 -4.88 -0.19 -9.84
CA LEU A 88 -4.80 1.26 -9.73
C LEU A 88 -6.16 1.82 -9.33
N SER A 89 -6.23 2.40 -8.13
CA SER A 89 -7.39 3.12 -7.64
C SER A 89 -6.99 4.56 -7.41
N SER A 90 -7.17 5.38 -8.45
CA SER A 90 -6.80 6.79 -8.40
C SER A 90 -7.85 7.59 -7.64
N TYR A 91 -7.45 8.24 -6.57
CA TYR A 91 -8.32 9.10 -5.77
C TYR A 91 -7.84 10.55 -5.79
N GLN A 92 -8.76 11.45 -6.10
CA GLN A 92 -8.50 12.87 -5.91
C GLN A 92 -8.26 13.17 -4.43
N THR A 93 -7.25 13.96 -4.14
CA THR A 93 -6.77 14.20 -2.78
C THR A 93 -6.43 15.66 -2.59
N GLU A 94 -7.02 16.30 -1.61
CA GLU A 94 -6.64 17.64 -1.20
C GLU A 94 -5.40 17.56 -0.31
N ILE A 95 -4.38 18.32 -0.67
CA ILE A 95 -3.16 18.52 0.11
C ILE A 95 -3.13 19.98 0.52
N ALA A 96 -3.16 20.26 1.82
CA ALA A 96 -3.13 21.64 2.29
C ALA A 96 -1.84 22.36 1.84
N ASN A 97 -1.98 23.63 1.51
CA ASN A 97 -0.89 24.47 1.02
C ASN A 97 -0.20 23.95 -0.27
N ASN A 98 -0.87 23.07 -1.03
CA ASN A 98 -0.38 22.70 -2.34
C ASN A 98 -0.70 23.80 -3.36
N THR A 99 0.28 24.68 -3.56
CA THR A 99 0.20 25.79 -4.54
C THR A 99 0.80 25.40 -5.90
N THR A 100 0.65 24.16 -6.33
CA THR A 100 1.14 23.76 -7.67
C THR A 100 0.32 24.46 -8.75
N THR A 101 0.87 25.56 -9.27
CA THR A 101 0.32 26.40 -10.34
C THR A 101 0.31 25.73 -11.72
N SER A 102 0.79 24.48 -11.84
CA SER A 102 1.00 23.82 -13.14
C SER A 102 0.49 22.37 -13.20
N GLY A 103 -0.53 22.01 -12.43
CA GLY A 103 -1.13 20.67 -12.42
C GLY A 103 -2.66 20.73 -12.32
N PRO A 104 -3.34 19.59 -12.37
CA PRO A 104 -4.77 19.54 -12.09
C PRO A 104 -5.03 20.16 -10.71
N PRO A 105 -6.15 20.88 -10.55
CA PRO A 105 -6.45 21.63 -9.32
C PRO A 105 -6.48 20.75 -8.07
N ILE A 106 -6.74 19.45 -8.24
CA ILE A 106 -6.75 18.48 -7.15
C ILE A 106 -5.82 17.31 -7.52
N PRO A 107 -4.76 17.06 -6.73
CA PRO A 107 -3.87 15.92 -6.93
C PRO A 107 -4.60 14.58 -6.99
N SER A 108 -4.17 13.69 -7.89
CA SER A 108 -4.67 12.34 -7.98
C SER A 108 -3.62 11.37 -7.45
N ILE A 109 -3.96 10.63 -6.40
CA ILE A 109 -3.08 9.66 -5.76
C ILE A 109 -3.45 8.26 -6.23
N ASN A 110 -2.43 7.50 -6.66
CA ASN A 110 -2.62 6.21 -7.31
C ASN A 110 -3.15 5.14 -6.36
N TYR A 111 -2.67 5.11 -5.10
CA TYR A 111 -3.01 4.05 -4.16
C TYR A 111 -3.38 4.59 -2.79
N TYR A 112 -4.55 4.20 -2.32
CA TYR A 112 -4.99 4.35 -0.93
C TYR A 112 -5.05 2.98 -0.29
N GLN A 113 -4.12 2.71 0.63
CA GLN A 113 -4.07 1.45 1.36
C GLN A 113 -4.58 1.65 2.78
N ARG A 114 -5.66 0.94 3.12
CA ARG A 114 -6.12 0.85 4.49
C ARG A 114 -5.39 -0.31 5.15
N VAL A 115 -4.66 -0.02 6.22
CA VAL A 115 -3.78 -0.97 6.90
C VAL A 115 -4.14 -1.07 8.37
N MET A 116 -3.86 -2.21 8.96
CA MET A 116 -3.93 -2.39 10.40
C MET A 116 -2.58 -2.05 11.05
N SER A 117 -2.58 -1.82 12.35
CA SER A 117 -1.37 -1.52 13.10
C SER A 117 -0.27 -2.59 12.89
N GLY A 118 0.99 -2.17 12.82
CA GLY A 118 2.13 -3.05 12.58
C GLY A 118 2.29 -3.52 11.12
N PHE A 119 1.56 -2.93 10.17
CA PHE A 119 1.62 -3.34 8.77
C PHE A 119 3.00 -3.09 8.14
N LEU A 120 3.52 -1.88 8.25
CA LEU A 120 4.79 -1.50 7.62
C LEU A 120 5.95 -2.36 8.15
N GLU A 121 5.96 -2.62 9.45
CA GLU A 121 6.95 -3.47 10.12
C GLU A 121 6.84 -4.93 9.67
N THR A 122 5.62 -5.46 9.59
CA THR A 122 5.37 -6.85 9.18
C THR A 122 5.78 -7.08 7.73
N MET A 123 5.53 -6.09 6.85
CA MET A 123 5.93 -6.13 5.45
C MET A 123 7.41 -5.79 5.24
N GLY A 124 8.14 -5.36 6.28
CA GLY A 124 9.52 -4.92 6.14
C GLY A 124 9.67 -3.65 5.30
N ILE A 125 8.67 -2.76 5.31
CA ILE A 125 8.69 -1.48 4.59
C ILE A 125 9.35 -0.44 5.49
N PRO A 126 10.55 0.07 5.15
CA PRO A 126 11.25 1.04 5.98
C PRO A 126 10.53 2.40 6.02
N ILE A 127 10.55 3.04 7.18
CA ILE A 127 10.22 4.46 7.32
C ILE A 127 11.48 5.27 7.05
N MET A 128 11.42 6.14 6.05
CA MET A 128 12.53 6.99 5.62
C MET A 128 12.64 8.26 6.44
N GLN A 129 11.48 8.83 6.85
CA GLN A 129 11.39 10.00 7.72
C GLN A 129 10.15 9.91 8.62
N GLY A 130 10.21 10.55 9.80
CA GLY A 130 9.11 10.54 10.73
C GLY A 130 8.96 9.21 11.46
N ARG A 131 7.73 8.73 11.58
CA ARG A 131 7.42 7.47 12.29
C ARG A 131 6.34 6.66 11.60
N SER A 132 6.30 5.39 11.93
CA SER A 132 5.21 4.49 11.59
C SER A 132 3.99 4.68 12.50
N PHE A 133 2.91 3.96 12.20
CA PHE A 133 1.72 3.90 13.02
C PHE A 133 2.00 3.25 14.38
N GLN A 134 1.44 3.82 15.43
CA GLN A 134 1.50 3.30 16.78
C GLN A 134 0.10 2.89 17.27
N SER A 135 0.02 2.02 18.24
CA SER A 135 -1.26 1.60 18.83
C SER A 135 -2.05 2.78 19.43
N THR A 136 -1.33 3.80 19.91
CA THR A 136 -1.92 5.05 20.41
C THR A 136 -2.63 5.87 19.35
N ASP A 137 -2.24 5.74 18.08
CA ASP A 137 -2.88 6.46 16.98
C ASP A 137 -4.33 5.99 16.76
N ALA A 138 -4.65 4.73 17.06
CA ALA A 138 -6.01 4.18 16.95
C ALA A 138 -7.04 4.90 17.85
N VAL A 139 -6.59 5.46 18.97
CA VAL A 139 -7.44 6.13 19.96
C VAL A 139 -7.21 7.63 20.05
N SER A 140 -6.24 8.16 19.29
CA SER A 140 -5.93 9.60 19.28
C SER A 140 -7.05 10.40 18.60
N ALA A 141 -7.24 11.64 19.05
CA ALA A 141 -8.23 12.55 18.47
C ALA A 141 -7.87 13.01 17.05
N GLY A 142 -6.61 12.83 16.61
CA GLY A 142 -6.12 13.25 15.30
C GLY A 142 -5.93 12.07 14.36
N MET A 143 -6.48 12.16 13.15
CA MET A 143 -6.24 11.17 12.11
C MET A 143 -4.86 11.34 11.50
N VAL A 144 -4.15 10.23 11.29
CA VAL A 144 -2.79 10.22 10.78
C VAL A 144 -2.66 9.39 9.51
N ALA A 145 -1.72 9.76 8.66
CA ALA A 145 -1.37 9.05 7.43
C ALA A 145 0.14 8.87 7.32
N VAL A 146 0.55 7.81 6.67
CA VAL A 146 1.91 7.63 6.16
C VAL A 146 1.84 7.70 4.63
N VAL A 147 2.79 8.42 4.03
CA VAL A 147 2.90 8.56 2.57
C VAL A 147 4.16 7.88 2.07
N ASN A 148 4.24 7.56 0.78
CA ASN A 148 5.47 7.03 0.22
C ASN A 148 6.40 8.14 -0.32
N GLU A 149 7.65 7.79 -0.65
CA GLU A 149 8.65 8.73 -1.17
C GLU A 149 8.20 9.39 -2.47
N THR A 150 7.62 8.63 -3.39
CA THR A 150 7.10 9.16 -4.66
C THR A 150 6.04 10.23 -4.44
N LEU A 151 5.11 10.05 -3.50
CA LEU A 151 4.11 11.06 -3.16
C LEU A 151 4.76 12.31 -2.55
N ALA A 152 5.67 12.11 -1.58
CA ALA A 152 6.37 13.20 -0.92
C ALA A 152 7.16 14.05 -1.93
N ASN A 153 7.91 13.42 -2.82
CA ASN A 153 8.70 14.09 -3.84
C ASN A 153 7.85 14.78 -4.91
N THR A 154 6.68 14.23 -5.23
CA THR A 154 5.79 14.78 -6.28
C THR A 154 5.11 16.07 -5.82
N TYR A 155 4.54 16.06 -4.62
CA TYR A 155 3.66 17.15 -4.19
C TYR A 155 4.27 18.12 -3.18
N TRP A 156 5.31 17.72 -2.44
CA TRP A 156 6.00 18.64 -1.52
C TRP A 156 7.32 19.20 -2.07
N LYS A 157 7.92 18.59 -3.13
CA LYS A 157 9.08 19.13 -3.89
C LYS A 157 10.15 19.79 -2.99
N GLY A 158 10.74 19.03 -2.09
CA GLY A 158 11.79 19.50 -1.18
C GLY A 158 11.29 20.17 0.11
N ARG A 159 9.97 20.34 0.29
CA ARG A 159 9.37 20.72 1.58
C ARG A 159 9.14 19.49 2.43
N ASN A 160 9.16 19.65 3.74
CA ASN A 160 8.85 18.55 4.65
C ASN A 160 7.34 18.25 4.66
N PRO A 161 6.90 17.05 4.25
CA PRO A 161 5.48 16.67 4.31
C PRO A 161 5.01 16.32 5.72
N ILE A 162 5.91 16.03 6.67
CA ILE A 162 5.54 15.65 8.04
C ILE A 162 4.83 16.82 8.73
N GLY A 163 3.69 16.53 9.34
CA GLY A 163 2.82 17.51 9.96
C GLY A 163 1.85 18.20 8.98
N GLN A 164 1.99 17.96 7.67
CA GLN A 164 1.09 18.55 6.69
C GLN A 164 -0.21 17.74 6.57
N PRO A 165 -1.37 18.38 6.46
CA PRO A 165 -2.63 17.69 6.30
C PRO A 165 -2.92 17.35 4.83
N LEU A 166 -3.52 16.18 4.64
CA LEU A 166 -4.12 15.73 3.38
C LEU A 166 -5.49 15.09 3.66
N ARG A 167 -6.36 15.06 2.67
CA ARG A 167 -7.62 14.30 2.75
C ARG A 167 -8.06 13.78 1.38
N PRO A 168 -8.75 12.62 1.30
CA PRO A 168 -9.47 12.22 0.11
C PRO A 168 -10.50 13.30 -0.26
N PHE A 169 -10.52 13.69 -1.53
CA PHE A 169 -11.50 14.67 -2.01
C PHE A 169 -12.92 14.10 -1.89
N SER A 170 -13.84 14.91 -1.40
CA SER A 170 -15.26 14.59 -1.33
C SER A 170 -16.06 15.84 -1.69
N THR A 171 -17.07 15.66 -2.52
CA THR A 171 -17.94 16.76 -2.98
C THR A 171 -18.77 17.37 -1.84
N ASP A 172 -19.04 16.62 -0.78
CA ASP A 172 -19.77 17.06 0.41
C ASP A 172 -18.84 17.60 1.52
N ASN A 173 -17.53 17.66 1.24
CA ASN A 173 -16.49 18.15 2.15
C ASN A 173 -16.42 17.41 3.51
N ARG A 174 -16.94 16.18 3.59
CA ARG A 174 -17.02 15.40 4.83
C ARG A 174 -15.82 14.48 5.08
N SER A 175 -14.92 14.34 4.10
CA SER A 175 -13.69 13.55 4.32
C SER A 175 -12.85 14.17 5.42
N PRO A 176 -12.42 13.38 6.41
CA PRO A 176 -11.56 13.88 7.48
C PRO A 176 -10.17 14.24 6.97
N TRP A 177 -9.52 15.18 7.65
CA TRP A 177 -8.12 15.50 7.44
C TRP A 177 -7.22 14.52 8.16
N PHE A 178 -6.18 14.06 7.47
CA PHE A 178 -5.14 13.19 7.99
C PHE A 178 -3.83 13.96 8.05
N THR A 179 -3.15 13.93 9.17
CA THR A 179 -1.82 14.52 9.32
C THR A 179 -0.76 13.51 8.90
N VAL A 180 0.13 13.90 7.99
CA VAL A 180 1.26 13.05 7.59
C VAL A 180 2.23 12.91 8.77
N ILE A 181 2.49 11.68 9.21
CA ILE A 181 3.39 11.38 10.33
C ILE A 181 4.68 10.70 9.90
N GLY A 182 4.73 10.15 8.70
CA GLY A 182 5.90 9.43 8.21
C GLY A 182 5.93 9.33 6.70
N ILE A 183 7.14 9.10 6.19
CA ILE A 183 7.41 8.78 4.79
C ILE A 183 7.97 7.38 4.75
N ALA A 184 7.27 6.46 4.07
CA ALA A 184 7.69 5.09 3.86
C ALA A 184 8.43 4.95 2.53
N LYS A 185 9.32 3.97 2.44
CA LYS A 185 9.94 3.55 1.17
C LYS A 185 8.87 3.20 0.14
N ASP A 186 9.16 3.46 -1.11
CA ASP A 186 8.29 3.11 -2.22
C ASP A 186 8.10 1.60 -2.33
N VAL A 187 6.84 1.19 -2.57
CA VAL A 187 6.44 -0.19 -2.83
C VAL A 187 5.85 -0.27 -4.23
N LYS A 188 6.23 -1.28 -4.99
CA LYS A 188 5.65 -1.55 -6.31
C LYS A 188 4.28 -2.19 -6.14
N GLN A 189 3.23 -1.51 -6.60
CA GLN A 189 1.84 -1.95 -6.43
C GLN A 189 1.26 -2.64 -7.69
N SER A 190 1.59 -2.13 -8.88
CA SER A 190 1.00 -2.60 -10.15
C SER A 190 1.84 -3.66 -10.87
N GLY A 191 2.99 -4.04 -10.33
CA GLY A 191 3.92 -4.99 -10.96
C GLY A 191 5.36 -4.59 -10.71
N VAL A 192 6.25 -5.57 -10.77
CA VAL A 192 7.68 -5.35 -10.52
C VAL A 192 8.38 -4.60 -11.66
N ASP A 193 7.79 -4.58 -12.83
CA ASP A 193 8.23 -3.88 -14.04
C ASP A 193 7.77 -2.41 -14.10
N GLN A 194 6.79 -2.02 -13.26
CA GLN A 194 6.24 -0.68 -13.23
C GLN A 194 6.95 0.21 -12.20
N PRO A 195 7.07 1.52 -12.47
CA PRO A 195 7.56 2.46 -11.47
C PRO A 195 6.58 2.51 -10.27
N PRO A 196 7.06 2.84 -9.07
CA PRO A 196 6.18 3.05 -7.93
C PRO A 196 5.26 4.26 -8.19
N GLY A 197 3.99 4.09 -7.87
CA GLY A 197 3.01 5.18 -7.91
C GLY A 197 2.96 5.96 -6.59
N THR A 198 2.21 7.05 -6.58
CA THR A 198 1.92 7.81 -5.35
C THR A 198 1.02 7.00 -4.43
N GLN A 199 1.35 6.94 -3.13
CA GLN A 199 0.65 6.06 -2.18
C GLN A 199 0.44 6.73 -0.83
N VAL A 200 -0.75 6.47 -0.25
CA VAL A 200 -1.13 6.85 1.11
C VAL A 200 -1.54 5.60 1.88
N TYR A 201 -1.01 5.44 3.06
CA TYR A 201 -1.43 4.45 4.04
C TYR A 201 -2.31 5.12 5.11
N LEU A 202 -3.47 4.53 5.38
CA LEU A 202 -4.43 4.99 6.38
C LEU A 202 -4.69 3.87 7.39
N LEU A 203 -4.75 4.21 8.67
CA LEU A 203 -5.03 3.24 9.72
C LEU A 203 -6.53 2.93 9.77
N VAL A 204 -6.90 1.65 9.62
CA VAL A 204 -8.30 1.19 9.65
C VAL A 204 -8.99 1.55 10.96
N ASP A 205 -8.30 1.39 12.08
CA ASP A 205 -8.83 1.64 13.41
C ASP A 205 -9.30 3.09 13.62
N GLN A 206 -8.66 4.05 12.94
CA GLN A 206 -9.05 5.47 12.99
C GLN A 206 -10.28 5.78 12.14
N LEU A 207 -10.41 5.12 10.98
CA LEU A 207 -11.56 5.32 10.08
C LEU A 207 -12.87 4.90 10.75
N GLU A 208 -12.81 3.92 11.65
CA GLU A 208 -13.95 3.52 12.46
C GLU A 208 -14.35 4.57 13.51
N SER A 209 -13.36 5.16 14.16
CA SER A 209 -13.60 6.20 15.15
C SER A 209 -14.31 7.40 14.54
N ALA A 210 -13.94 7.79 13.32
CA ALA A 210 -14.58 8.89 12.60
C ALA A 210 -16.04 8.60 12.23
N SER A 211 -16.36 7.37 11.87
CA SER A 211 -17.74 6.99 11.52
C SER A 211 -18.70 7.02 12.72
N ARG A 212 -18.19 6.99 13.95
CA ARG A 212 -18.99 7.11 15.18
C ARG A 212 -19.39 8.56 15.51
N HIS A 213 -18.58 9.54 15.10
CA HIS A 213 -18.83 10.95 15.42
C HIS A 213 -19.71 11.64 14.38
N SER A 214 -20.04 10.95 13.28
CA SER A 214 -20.88 11.49 12.19
C SER A 214 -22.34 10.98 12.21
N GLN A 215 -22.74 10.24 13.25
CA GLN A 215 -24.13 9.84 13.55
C GLN A 215 -24.66 10.62 14.74
#